data_637fe0e682ddf34db19730a8952d67e0
#
_entry.id   637fe0e682ddf34db19730a8952d67e0
#
_cell.length_a   1.000
_cell.length_b   1.000
_cell.length_c   1.000
_cell.angle_alpha   90.00
_cell.angle_beta   90.00
_cell.angle_gamma   90.00
#
_symmetry.space_group_name_H-M   'P 1'
#
loop_
_entity.id
_entity.type
_entity.pdbx_description
1 polymer ?
#
loop_
_entity_poly.entity_id
_entity_poly.type
_entity_poly.pdbx_seq_one_letter_code
_entity_poly.pdbx_strand_id
1 'polypeptide(L)'
;GRFVSAALAQVPHLRAMLFDLPPVAELARARLASQGLAGRVTVHGGSFFDDALPGGADVATLVRVLFDHDDEHALAILRAVAAALPPGGTLLVAEPMADAPGAHAMGDAYFGFYLLAMGRGRARSFAEFSALLRAAGFDRIDRLRSRAPLLTGVITATR
;
A
#
# COMPACT_ATOMS: atom_id res chain seq x y z
N GLY A 1 -8.96 1.69 7.36
CA GLY A 1 -10.19 1.42 6.57
C GLY A 1 -10.68 2.56 5.70
N ARG A 2 -10.08 3.78 5.75
CA ARG A 2 -10.57 4.94 4.96
C ARG A 2 -10.46 4.73 3.45
N PHE A 3 -9.33 4.22 2.98
CA PHE A 3 -9.13 3.94 1.55
C PHE A 3 -10.14 2.90 1.04
N VAL A 4 -10.29 1.80 1.77
CA VAL A 4 -11.25 0.74 1.42
C VAL A 4 -12.68 1.28 1.37
N SER A 5 -13.10 2.09 2.35
CA SER A 5 -14.42 2.73 2.33
C SER A 5 -14.64 3.59 1.08
N ALA A 6 -13.63 4.40 0.71
CA ALA A 6 -13.72 5.26 -0.47
C ALA A 6 -13.80 4.45 -1.78
N ALA A 7 -13.02 3.39 -1.91
CA ALA A 7 -13.04 2.49 -3.08
C ALA A 7 -14.42 1.80 -3.22
N LEU A 8 -14.95 1.27 -2.13
CA LEU A 8 -16.25 0.60 -2.12
C LEU A 8 -17.42 1.55 -2.42
N ALA A 9 -17.30 2.83 -2.04
CA ALA A 9 -18.30 3.83 -2.38
C ALA A 9 -18.34 4.13 -3.89
N GLN A 10 -17.20 4.07 -4.57
CA GLN A 10 -17.10 4.33 -6.01
C GLN A 10 -17.47 3.10 -6.86
N VAL A 11 -17.28 1.90 -6.34
CA VAL A 11 -17.44 0.65 -7.09
C VAL A 11 -18.41 -0.28 -6.34
N PRO A 12 -19.71 -0.26 -6.68
CA PRO A 12 -20.76 -0.96 -5.92
C PRO A 12 -20.58 -2.48 -5.82
N HIS A 13 -20.02 -3.13 -6.84
CA HIS A 13 -19.79 -4.58 -6.89
C HIS A 13 -18.46 -5.03 -6.27
N LEU A 14 -17.58 -4.09 -5.90
CA LEU A 14 -16.29 -4.41 -5.29
C LEU A 14 -16.50 -5.10 -3.93
N ARG A 15 -15.71 -6.15 -3.69
CA ARG A 15 -15.51 -6.76 -2.38
C ARG A 15 -14.06 -6.53 -1.97
N ALA A 16 -13.78 -6.43 -0.69
CA ALA A 16 -12.44 -6.15 -0.21
C ALA A 16 -12.05 -7.04 0.98
N MET A 17 -10.77 -7.25 1.12
CA MET A 17 -10.15 -7.72 2.35
C MET A 17 -9.27 -6.58 2.87
N LEU A 18 -9.31 -6.33 4.17
CA LEU A 18 -8.43 -5.40 4.85
C LEU A 18 -7.55 -6.21 5.80
N PHE A 19 -6.24 -6.02 5.70
CA PHE A 19 -5.26 -6.59 6.60
C PHE A 19 -4.50 -5.47 7.30
N ASP A 20 -4.43 -5.51 8.61
CA ASP A 20 -3.73 -4.52 9.43
C ASP A 20 -3.37 -5.13 10.79
N LEU A 21 -2.55 -4.46 11.58
CA LEU A 21 -2.26 -4.89 12.95
C LEU A 21 -3.55 -5.13 13.75
N PRO A 22 -3.61 -6.14 14.64
CA PRO A 22 -4.85 -6.53 15.30
C PRO A 22 -5.64 -5.37 15.95
N PRO A 23 -5.03 -4.42 16.69
CA PRO A 23 -5.77 -3.29 17.24
C PRO A 23 -6.35 -2.36 16.17
N VAL A 24 -5.62 -2.16 15.06
CA VAL A 24 -6.07 -1.31 13.93
C VAL A 24 -7.17 -2.02 13.15
N ALA A 25 -7.07 -3.32 12.97
CA ALA A 25 -8.09 -4.15 12.33
C ALA A 25 -9.44 -4.07 13.10
N GLU A 26 -9.44 -4.09 14.43
CA GLU A 26 -10.64 -3.91 15.24
C GLU A 26 -11.30 -2.54 15.02
N LEU A 27 -10.50 -1.47 15.03
CA LEU A 27 -11.01 -0.12 14.73
C LEU A 27 -11.57 -0.01 13.30
N ALA A 28 -10.90 -0.65 12.33
CA ALA A 28 -11.36 -0.70 10.95
C ALA A 28 -12.68 -1.46 10.83
N ARG A 29 -12.83 -2.59 11.53
CA ARG A 29 -14.06 -3.40 11.55
C ARG A 29 -15.24 -2.60 12.07
N ALA A 30 -15.08 -1.94 13.22
CA ALA A 30 -16.12 -1.08 13.80
C ALA A 30 -16.52 0.06 12.86
N ARG A 31 -15.55 0.73 12.25
CA ARG A 31 -15.77 1.80 11.28
C ARG A 31 -16.53 1.31 10.03
N LEU A 32 -16.12 0.21 9.43
CA LEU A 32 -16.74 -0.33 8.23
C LEU A 32 -18.17 -0.80 8.50
N ALA A 33 -18.41 -1.38 9.69
CA ALA A 33 -19.76 -1.75 10.13
C ALA A 33 -20.67 -0.52 10.28
N SER A 34 -20.20 0.55 10.91
CA SER A 34 -20.97 1.80 11.06
C SER A 34 -21.33 2.47 9.73
N GLN A 35 -20.62 2.14 8.65
CA GLN A 35 -20.88 2.62 7.29
C GLN A 35 -21.73 1.64 6.45
N GLY A 36 -22.22 0.54 7.03
CA GLY A 36 -23.00 -0.47 6.32
C GLY A 36 -22.17 -1.34 5.35
N LEU A 37 -20.83 -1.35 5.48
CA LEU A 37 -19.92 -2.03 4.55
C LEU A 37 -19.48 -3.44 5.03
N ALA A 38 -19.94 -3.89 6.21
CA ALA A 38 -19.54 -5.16 6.80
C ALA A 38 -19.79 -6.38 5.89
N GLY A 39 -20.84 -6.37 5.07
CA GLY A 39 -21.14 -7.44 4.12
C GLY A 39 -20.24 -7.48 2.87
N ARG A 40 -19.41 -6.46 2.67
CA ARG A 40 -18.53 -6.31 1.49
C ARG A 40 -17.04 -6.32 1.84
N VAL A 41 -16.68 -6.31 3.12
CA VAL A 41 -15.28 -6.29 3.58
C VAL A 41 -15.05 -7.36 4.63
N THR A 42 -14.04 -8.20 4.41
CA THR A 42 -13.49 -9.06 5.45
C THR A 42 -12.26 -8.37 6.07
N VAL A 43 -12.19 -8.31 7.40
CA VAL A 43 -11.09 -7.66 8.11
C VAL A 43 -10.25 -8.71 8.82
N HIS A 44 -8.96 -8.73 8.53
CA HIS A 44 -7.96 -9.62 9.11
C HIS A 44 -6.98 -8.83 9.97
N GLY A 45 -6.69 -9.31 11.17
CA GLY A 45 -5.65 -8.78 12.03
C GLY A 45 -4.39 -9.62 11.91
N GLY A 46 -3.23 -8.99 11.76
CA GLY A 46 -1.95 -9.68 11.67
C GLY A 46 -0.78 -8.73 11.40
N SER A 47 0.41 -9.28 11.31
CA SER A 47 1.66 -8.58 10.99
C SER A 47 2.16 -9.04 9.62
N PHE A 48 2.59 -8.13 8.76
CA PHE A 48 3.23 -8.45 7.48
C PHE A 48 4.46 -9.35 7.61
N PHE A 49 5.08 -9.35 8.79
CA PHE A 49 6.35 -10.04 9.03
C PHE A 49 6.17 -11.42 9.64
N ASP A 50 5.05 -11.65 10.34
CA ASP A 50 4.83 -12.86 11.12
C ASP A 50 3.69 -13.72 10.58
N ASP A 51 2.75 -13.11 9.82
CA ASP A 51 1.54 -13.76 9.37
C ASP A 51 1.43 -13.82 7.84
N ALA A 52 0.80 -14.87 7.34
CA ALA A 52 0.47 -14.96 5.92
C ALA A 52 -0.66 -13.99 5.57
N LEU A 53 -0.51 -13.26 4.45
CA LEU A 53 -1.59 -12.43 3.94
C LEU A 53 -2.73 -13.27 3.38
N PRO A 54 -4.00 -12.82 3.51
CA PRO A 54 -5.14 -13.53 2.95
C PRO A 54 -5.05 -13.55 1.42
N GLY A 55 -5.18 -14.74 0.85
CA GLY A 55 -5.21 -14.95 -0.61
C GLY A 55 -6.61 -14.75 -1.22
N GLY A 56 -6.69 -14.84 -2.55
CA GLY A 56 -7.96 -14.79 -3.28
C GLY A 56 -8.39 -13.41 -3.77
N ALA A 57 -7.52 -12.40 -3.68
CA ALA A 57 -7.73 -11.10 -4.29
C ALA A 57 -7.04 -11.03 -5.66
N ASP A 58 -7.68 -10.39 -6.64
CA ASP A 58 -7.10 -10.10 -7.96
C ASP A 58 -6.21 -8.85 -7.91
N VAL A 59 -6.48 -7.96 -6.96
CA VAL A 59 -5.76 -6.71 -6.77
C VAL A 59 -5.40 -6.54 -5.30
N ALA A 60 -4.13 -6.29 -5.02
CA ALA A 60 -3.65 -5.84 -3.71
C ALA A 60 -3.32 -4.35 -3.76
N THR A 61 -3.44 -3.67 -2.61
CA THR A 61 -3.08 -2.25 -2.51
C THR A 61 -2.20 -1.98 -1.29
N LEU A 62 -1.11 -1.26 -1.48
CA LEU A 62 -0.28 -0.70 -0.43
C LEU A 62 -0.36 0.82 -0.51
N VAL A 63 -1.05 1.43 0.45
CA VAL A 63 -1.32 2.87 0.46
C VAL A 63 -0.71 3.49 1.70
N ARG A 64 0.40 4.19 1.54
CA ARG A 64 1.20 4.78 2.63
C ARG A 64 1.63 3.72 3.65
N VAL A 65 2.31 2.69 3.15
CA VAL A 65 2.84 1.56 3.93
C VAL A 65 4.35 1.48 3.76
N LEU A 66 4.82 1.39 2.50
CA LEU A 66 6.22 1.07 2.21
C LEU A 66 7.19 2.19 2.60
N PHE A 67 6.75 3.43 2.62
CA PHE A 67 7.60 4.56 2.96
C PHE A 67 7.97 4.61 4.46
N ASP A 68 7.21 3.97 5.33
CA ASP A 68 7.48 3.83 6.77
C ASP A 68 8.56 2.77 7.08
N HIS A 69 9.02 2.02 6.07
CA HIS A 69 9.94 0.91 6.20
C HIS A 69 11.24 1.14 5.44
N ASP A 70 12.36 0.59 5.95
CA ASP A 70 13.60 0.46 5.20
C ASP A 70 13.46 -0.51 4.02
N ASP A 71 14.50 -0.68 3.21
CA ASP A 71 14.43 -1.48 1.98
C ASP A 71 14.27 -2.98 2.25
N GLU A 72 14.84 -3.48 3.34
CA GLU A 72 14.73 -4.88 3.73
C GLU A 72 13.29 -5.23 4.12
N HIS A 73 12.70 -4.43 5.00
CA HIS A 73 11.31 -4.61 5.43
C HIS A 73 10.31 -4.35 4.28
N ALA A 74 10.56 -3.32 3.46
CA ALA A 74 9.74 -3.05 2.28
C ALA A 74 9.75 -4.23 1.30
N LEU A 75 10.92 -4.83 1.06
CA LEU A 75 11.04 -6.01 0.20
C LEU A 75 10.33 -7.23 0.81
N ALA A 76 10.40 -7.43 2.12
CA ALA A 76 9.67 -8.51 2.81
C ALA A 76 8.15 -8.35 2.63
N ILE A 77 7.61 -7.14 2.83
CA ILE A 77 6.19 -6.84 2.61
C ILE A 77 5.79 -7.11 1.15
N LEU A 78 6.59 -6.66 0.18
CA LEU A 78 6.31 -6.87 -1.24
C LEU A 78 6.31 -8.36 -1.61
N ARG A 79 7.22 -9.17 -1.05
CA ARG A 79 7.24 -10.63 -1.23
C ARG A 79 6.01 -11.30 -0.63
N ALA A 80 5.57 -10.88 0.56
CA ALA A 80 4.35 -11.39 1.17
C ALA A 80 3.13 -11.10 0.29
N VAL A 81 3.04 -9.88 -0.27
CA VAL A 81 1.96 -9.52 -1.20
C VAL A 81 2.04 -10.32 -2.50
N ALA A 82 3.24 -10.51 -3.06
CA ALA A 82 3.43 -11.35 -4.24
C ALA A 82 2.98 -12.79 -3.99
N ALA A 83 3.27 -13.35 -2.81
CA ALA A 83 2.83 -14.70 -2.45
C ALA A 83 1.29 -14.82 -2.34
N ALA A 84 0.61 -13.78 -1.87
CA ALA A 84 -0.85 -13.76 -1.70
C ALA A 84 -1.64 -13.53 -3.00
N LEU A 85 -1.04 -12.89 -4.00
CA LEU A 85 -1.67 -12.64 -5.30
C LEU A 85 -1.57 -13.86 -6.24
N PRO A 86 -2.59 -14.12 -7.07
CA PRO A 86 -2.50 -15.13 -8.13
C PRO A 86 -1.55 -14.66 -9.24
N PRO A 87 -1.08 -15.59 -10.11
CA PRO A 87 -0.41 -15.21 -11.35
C PRO A 87 -1.26 -14.24 -12.18
N GLY A 88 -0.66 -13.14 -12.64
CA GLY A 88 -1.37 -12.05 -13.31
C GLY A 88 -2.11 -11.08 -12.39
N GLY A 89 -2.10 -11.31 -11.08
CA GLY A 89 -2.66 -10.39 -10.10
C GLY A 89 -1.90 -9.05 -10.07
N THR A 90 -2.61 -7.99 -9.72
CA THR A 90 -2.08 -6.62 -9.75
C THR A 90 -1.83 -6.09 -8.34
N LEU A 91 -0.65 -5.52 -8.12
CA LEU A 91 -0.35 -4.68 -6.96
C LEU A 91 -0.44 -3.20 -7.35
N LEU A 92 -1.18 -2.41 -6.58
CA LEU A 92 -1.18 -0.96 -6.63
C LEU A 92 -0.43 -0.41 -5.41
N VAL A 93 0.62 0.37 -5.66
CA VAL A 93 1.38 1.11 -4.64
C VAL A 93 1.05 2.59 -4.75
N ALA A 94 0.68 3.23 -3.63
CA ALA A 94 0.36 4.65 -3.57
C ALA A 94 1.13 5.30 -2.42
N GLU A 95 2.23 6.00 -2.74
CA GLU A 95 3.23 6.49 -1.78
C GLU A 95 3.70 7.91 -2.12
N PRO A 96 4.19 8.68 -1.15
CA PRO A 96 5.03 9.83 -1.43
C PRO A 96 6.29 9.39 -2.18
N MET A 97 6.63 10.09 -3.26
CA MET A 97 7.79 9.75 -4.08
C MET A 97 8.85 10.84 -4.05
N ALA A 98 10.12 10.43 -3.93
CA ALA A 98 11.27 11.33 -3.89
C ALA A 98 11.48 12.09 -5.21
N ASP A 99 11.08 11.51 -6.36
CA ASP A 99 11.22 12.07 -7.70
C ASP A 99 9.94 12.74 -8.24
N ALA A 100 8.98 13.04 -7.36
CA ALA A 100 7.80 13.79 -7.80
C ALA A 100 8.19 15.22 -8.18
N PRO A 101 7.65 15.81 -9.29
CA PRO A 101 7.92 17.19 -9.66
C PRO A 101 7.59 18.14 -8.49
N GLY A 102 8.58 18.93 -8.04
CA GLY A 102 8.44 19.83 -6.88
C GLY A 102 8.66 19.19 -5.51
N ALA A 103 8.96 17.88 -5.43
CA ALA A 103 9.16 17.16 -4.18
C ALA A 103 10.40 17.66 -3.42
N HIS A 104 11.46 18.12 -4.11
CA HIS A 104 12.68 18.58 -3.46
C HIS A 104 12.49 19.72 -2.45
N ALA A 105 11.53 20.61 -2.64
CA ALA A 105 11.29 21.71 -1.71
C ALA A 105 10.36 21.36 -0.54
N MET A 106 9.47 20.39 -0.68
CA MET A 106 8.49 19.97 0.32
C MET A 106 8.72 18.54 0.84
N GLY A 107 9.27 17.66 0.00
CA GLY A 107 9.45 16.25 0.33
C GLY A 107 10.52 16.05 1.40
N ASP A 108 11.66 16.70 1.27
CA ASP A 108 12.76 16.55 2.22
C ASP A 108 12.44 17.16 3.58
N ALA A 109 11.72 18.28 3.64
CA ALA A 109 11.37 18.91 4.91
C ALA A 109 10.21 18.20 5.62
N TYR A 110 9.07 18.03 4.96
CA TYR A 110 7.87 17.50 5.62
C TYR A 110 7.97 15.98 5.87
N PHE A 111 8.40 15.21 4.87
CA PHE A 111 8.56 13.77 5.02
C PHE A 111 9.84 13.40 5.78
N GLY A 112 10.91 14.18 5.66
CA GLY A 112 12.14 13.99 6.43
C GLY A 112 11.91 14.10 7.94
N PHE A 113 11.17 15.12 8.40
CA PHE A 113 10.79 15.25 9.81
C PHE A 113 9.85 14.14 10.29
N TYR A 114 8.88 13.74 9.47
CA TYR A 114 7.99 12.63 9.79
C TYR A 114 8.77 11.32 9.94
N LEU A 115 9.64 10.99 8.98
CA LEU A 115 10.45 9.78 9.01
C LEU A 115 11.50 9.79 10.12
N LEU A 116 12.06 10.97 10.44
CA LEU A 116 12.94 11.13 11.59
C LEU A 116 12.22 10.82 12.92
N ALA A 117 10.97 11.24 13.05
CA ALA A 117 10.14 10.94 14.21
C ALA A 117 9.75 9.45 14.29
N MET A 118 9.55 8.79 13.14
CA MET A 118 9.25 7.35 13.06
C MET A 118 10.49 6.46 13.20
N GLY A 119 11.69 7.01 13.08
CA GLY A 119 12.98 6.34 13.29
C GLY A 119 13.39 5.37 12.18
N ARG A 120 12.54 5.08 11.22
CA ARG A 120 12.80 4.19 10.06
C ARG A 120 12.00 4.65 8.86
N GLY A 121 12.42 4.18 7.68
CA GLY A 121 11.72 4.46 6.43
C GLY A 121 12.38 5.56 5.61
N ARG A 122 11.96 5.69 4.37
CA ARG A 122 12.40 6.74 3.46
C ARG A 122 11.46 6.90 2.27
N ALA A 123 11.41 8.10 1.72
CA ALA A 123 10.83 8.31 0.41
C ALA A 123 11.71 7.63 -0.66
N ARG A 124 11.09 7.01 -1.64
CA ARG A 124 11.76 6.34 -2.76
C ARG A 124 11.35 6.96 -4.08
N SER A 125 12.28 6.98 -5.02
CA SER A 125 11.99 7.30 -6.41
C SER A 125 11.23 6.16 -7.10
N PHE A 126 10.63 6.43 -8.26
CA PHE A 126 10.03 5.38 -9.09
C PHE A 126 11.03 4.27 -9.48
N ALA A 127 12.28 4.65 -9.75
CA ALA A 127 13.34 3.69 -10.10
C ALA A 127 13.65 2.73 -8.93
N GLU A 128 13.72 3.25 -7.70
CA GLU A 128 13.96 2.45 -6.49
C GLU A 128 12.77 1.54 -6.18
N PHE A 129 11.52 2.05 -6.27
CA PHE A 129 10.33 1.19 -6.15
C PHE A 129 10.31 0.09 -7.21
N SER A 130 10.67 0.40 -8.46
CA SER A 130 10.72 -0.58 -9.55
C SER A 130 11.76 -1.67 -9.29
N ALA A 131 12.90 -1.32 -8.72
CA ALA A 131 13.92 -2.30 -8.34
C ALA A 131 13.42 -3.27 -7.24
N LEU A 132 12.79 -2.73 -6.19
CA LEU A 132 12.20 -3.54 -5.11
C LEU A 132 11.07 -4.44 -5.62
N LEU A 133 10.19 -3.92 -6.47
CA LEU A 133 9.09 -4.69 -7.06
C LEU A 133 9.60 -5.85 -7.90
N ARG A 134 10.62 -5.63 -8.75
CA ARG A 134 11.25 -6.71 -9.52
C ARG A 134 11.91 -7.75 -8.61
N ALA A 135 12.61 -7.32 -7.56
CA ALA A 135 13.23 -8.21 -6.58
C ALA A 135 12.20 -9.02 -5.77
N ALA A 136 10.95 -8.55 -5.70
CA ALA A 136 9.83 -9.25 -5.08
C ALA A 136 9.07 -10.18 -6.05
N GLY A 137 9.41 -10.19 -7.35
CA GLY A 137 8.78 -11.05 -8.35
C GLY A 137 7.62 -10.42 -9.11
N PHE A 138 7.56 -9.08 -9.16
CA PHE A 138 6.60 -8.36 -10.00
C PHE A 138 7.22 -7.96 -11.34
N ASP A 139 6.42 -8.06 -12.39
CA ASP A 139 6.72 -7.59 -13.75
C ASP A 139 5.83 -6.39 -14.12
N ARG A 140 5.98 -5.89 -15.36
CA ARG A 140 5.14 -4.83 -15.95
C ARG A 140 4.82 -3.71 -14.95
N ILE A 141 5.86 -2.97 -14.56
CA ILE A 141 5.79 -1.92 -13.55
C ILE A 141 5.55 -0.59 -14.26
N ASP A 142 4.40 0.01 -14.01
CA ASP A 142 3.97 1.26 -14.65
C ASP A 142 3.71 2.35 -13.61
N ARG A 143 4.14 3.58 -13.94
CA ARG A 143 3.79 4.76 -13.16
C ARG A 143 2.49 5.36 -13.69
N LEU A 144 1.47 5.45 -12.86
CA LEU A 144 0.22 6.09 -13.21
C LEU A 144 0.25 7.60 -12.92
N ARG A 145 -0.52 8.37 -13.70
CA ARG A 145 -0.70 9.81 -13.42
C ARG A 145 -1.52 9.99 -12.15
N SER A 146 -0.99 10.77 -11.21
CA SER A 146 -1.71 11.20 -10.00
C SER A 146 -2.21 12.64 -10.19
N ARG A 147 -3.38 12.94 -9.63
CA ARG A 147 -3.92 14.32 -9.56
C ARG A 147 -3.22 15.17 -8.50
N ALA A 148 -2.51 14.54 -7.57
CA ALA A 148 -1.74 15.18 -6.50
C ALA A 148 -0.35 14.55 -6.40
N PRO A 149 0.52 14.70 -7.43
CA PRO A 149 1.80 13.99 -7.52
C PRO A 149 2.77 14.31 -6.37
N LEU A 150 2.67 15.49 -5.78
CA LEU A 150 3.45 15.88 -4.59
C LEU A 150 3.07 15.08 -3.33
N LEU A 151 1.82 14.67 -3.23
CA LEU A 151 1.32 13.94 -2.06
C LEU A 151 1.38 12.43 -2.25
N THR A 152 1.20 11.97 -3.48
CA THR A 152 1.10 10.53 -3.76
C THR A 152 1.42 10.25 -5.23
N GLY A 153 2.49 9.52 -5.47
CA GLY A 153 2.74 8.82 -6.72
C GLY A 153 2.04 7.46 -6.69
N VAL A 154 1.61 6.99 -7.85
CA VAL A 154 0.91 5.71 -7.98
C VAL A 154 1.67 4.83 -8.96
N ILE A 155 1.91 3.58 -8.54
CA ILE A 155 2.56 2.53 -9.33
C ILE A 155 1.61 1.34 -9.40
N THR A 156 1.54 0.70 -10.55
CA THR A 156 0.96 -0.64 -10.71
C THR A 156 2.06 -1.61 -11.10
N ALA A 157 1.97 -2.83 -10.59
CA ALA A 157 2.86 -3.93 -10.93
C ALA A 157 2.05 -5.22 -11.05
N THR A 158 2.42 -6.10 -11.99
CA THR A 158 1.75 -7.40 -12.20
C THR A 158 2.65 -8.53 -11.72
N ARG A 159 2.06 -9.52 -11.07
CA ARG A 159 2.74 -10.74 -10.66
C ARG A 159 2.85 -11.74 -11.81
#